data_6c1726c9845043ae41e9af17f78fbab2
#
_entry.id   6c1726c9845043ae41e9af17f78fbab2
#
_cell.length_a   1.000
_cell.length_b   1.000
_cell.length_c   1.000
_cell.angle_alpha   90.00
_cell.angle_beta   90.00
_cell.angle_gamma   90.00
#
_symmetry.space_group_name_H-M   'P 1'
#
loop_
_entity.id
_entity.type
_entity.pdbx_description
1 polymer ?
#
loop_
_entity_poly.entity_id
_entity_poly.type
_entity_poly.pdbx_seq_one_letter_code
_entity_poly.pdbx_strand_id
1 'polypeptide(L)'
;PTVLILSADKNFKWSKFDAGIATANMTLAAQSMGLGNLVIGIIYDAMYGDKKDYYAKALDFPQNYEFAIAFAVGHKNTEKEPHEFDFDNSVSFI
;
A
#
# COMPACT_ATOMS: atom_id res chain seq x y z
N PRO A 1 -7.60 14.76 -1.85
CA PRO A 1 -7.32 13.33 -1.64
C PRO A 1 -6.71 13.07 -0.27
N THR A 2 -6.84 11.84 0.18
CA THR A 2 -6.27 11.37 1.44
C THR A 2 -5.20 10.33 1.11
N VAL A 3 -4.07 10.41 1.80
CA VAL A 3 -3.03 9.38 1.69
C VAL A 3 -3.03 8.57 2.98
N LEU A 4 -3.14 7.26 2.83
CA LEU A 4 -3.08 6.30 3.92
C LEU A 4 -1.71 5.63 3.87
N ILE A 5 -1.00 5.64 4.99
CA ILE A 5 0.34 5.08 5.09
C ILE A 5 0.30 4.00 6.17
N LEU A 6 0.71 2.79 5.79
CA LEU A 6 0.78 1.66 6.70
C LEU A 6 2.23 1.41 7.09
N SER A 7 2.43 1.27 8.38
CA SER A 7 3.71 0.81 8.94
C SER A 7 3.58 -0.64 9.41
N ALA A 8 4.70 -1.34 9.47
CA ALA A 8 4.75 -2.74 9.83
C ALA A 8 5.85 -3.00 10.84
N ASP A 9 5.60 -3.92 11.77
CA ASP A 9 6.57 -4.35 12.77
C ASP A 9 7.76 -5.03 12.10
N LYS A 10 8.96 -4.48 12.29
CA LYS A 10 10.20 -5.05 11.73
C LYS A 10 10.50 -6.46 12.24
N ASN A 11 10.02 -6.77 13.43
CA ASN A 11 10.36 -8.02 14.13
C ASN A 11 9.38 -9.14 13.86
N PHE A 12 8.27 -8.87 13.17
CA PHE A 12 7.28 -9.88 12.84
C PHE A 12 7.35 -10.21 11.34
N LYS A 13 7.74 -11.43 11.01
CA LYS A 13 8.03 -11.84 9.63
C LYS A 13 6.84 -11.71 8.66
N TRP A 14 5.62 -11.74 9.17
CA TRP A 14 4.41 -11.65 8.34
C TRP A 14 3.84 -10.25 8.22
N SER A 15 4.43 -9.26 8.90
CA SER A 15 3.83 -7.92 9.02
C SER A 15 3.63 -7.22 7.68
N LYS A 16 4.55 -7.38 6.73
CA LYS A 16 4.40 -6.78 5.40
C LYS A 16 3.35 -7.49 4.56
N PHE A 17 3.19 -8.80 4.72
CA PHE A 17 2.07 -9.51 4.11
C PHE A 17 0.74 -9.03 4.68
N ASP A 18 0.66 -8.85 5.99
CA ASP A 18 -0.54 -8.33 6.64
C ASP A 18 -0.88 -6.92 6.14
N ALA A 19 0.14 -6.06 5.97
CA ALA A 19 -0.06 -4.73 5.42
C ALA A 19 -0.61 -4.77 3.98
N GLY A 20 -0.12 -5.71 3.17
CA GLY A 20 -0.64 -5.92 1.82
C GLY A 20 -2.08 -6.38 1.82
N ILE A 21 -2.43 -7.32 2.70
CA ILE A 21 -3.82 -7.80 2.85
C ILE A 21 -4.73 -6.65 3.30
N ALA A 22 -4.30 -5.87 4.29
CA ALA A 22 -5.06 -4.71 4.75
C ALA A 22 -5.28 -3.69 3.64
N THR A 23 -4.23 -3.41 2.86
CA THR A 23 -4.30 -2.50 1.72
C THR A 23 -5.29 -2.98 0.67
N ALA A 24 -5.25 -4.27 0.30
CA ALA A 24 -6.19 -4.83 -0.66
C ALA A 24 -7.64 -4.66 -0.19
N ASN A 25 -7.91 -4.94 1.09
CA ASN A 25 -9.25 -4.76 1.66
C ASN A 25 -9.68 -3.29 1.64
N MET A 26 -8.77 -2.36 1.94
CA MET A 26 -9.10 -0.93 1.93
C MET A 26 -9.33 -0.41 0.51
N THR A 27 -8.58 -0.88 -0.48
CA THR A 27 -8.80 -0.49 -1.87
C THR A 27 -10.13 -1.00 -2.40
N LEU A 28 -10.53 -2.21 -2.01
CA LEU A 28 -11.85 -2.75 -2.35
C LEU A 28 -12.96 -1.95 -1.66
N ALA A 29 -12.78 -1.58 -0.41
CA ALA A 29 -13.74 -0.72 0.30
C ALA A 29 -13.89 0.64 -0.39
N ALA A 30 -12.79 1.27 -0.80
CA ALA A 30 -12.82 2.52 -1.55
C ALA A 30 -13.60 2.36 -2.85
N GLN A 31 -13.35 1.28 -3.59
CA GLN A 31 -14.07 0.98 -4.83
C GLN A 31 -15.58 0.82 -4.58
N SER A 32 -15.96 0.14 -3.50
CA SER A 32 -17.38 -0.05 -3.15
C SER A 32 -18.08 1.27 -2.81
N MET A 33 -17.32 2.27 -2.37
CA MET A 33 -17.83 3.61 -2.07
C MET A 33 -17.81 4.55 -3.28
N GLY A 34 -17.44 4.05 -4.45
CA GLY A 34 -17.32 4.87 -5.66
C GLY A 34 -16.08 5.76 -5.69
N LEU A 35 -15.10 5.51 -4.83
CA LEU A 35 -13.86 6.29 -4.75
C LEU A 35 -12.77 5.68 -5.63
N GLY A 36 -11.88 6.54 -6.15
CA GLY A 36 -10.66 6.10 -6.79
C GLY A 36 -9.56 5.87 -5.77
N ASN A 37 -8.62 5.00 -6.10
CA ASN A 37 -7.44 4.76 -5.27
C ASN A 37 -6.23 4.44 -6.12
N LEU A 38 -5.05 4.66 -5.55
CA LEU A 38 -3.77 4.41 -6.21
C LEU A 38 -2.73 4.02 -5.17
N VAL A 39 -2.11 2.87 -5.32
CA VAL A 39 -0.93 2.50 -4.52
C VAL A 39 0.25 3.32 -5.00
N ILE A 40 0.94 3.97 -4.07
CA ILE A 40 2.03 4.90 -4.36
C ILE A 40 3.37 4.21 -4.08
N GLY A 41 3.92 3.55 -5.10
CA GLY A 41 5.17 2.79 -4.94
C GLY A 41 6.41 3.67 -4.76
N ILE A 42 6.45 4.83 -5.41
CA ILE A 42 7.64 5.70 -5.39
C ILE A 42 8.00 6.21 -3.99
N ILE A 43 7.06 6.27 -3.07
CA ILE A 43 7.31 6.68 -1.68
C ILE A 43 8.32 5.75 -1.00
N TYR A 44 8.39 4.49 -1.43
CA TYR A 44 9.31 3.50 -0.85
C TYR A 44 10.75 4.01 -0.79
N ASP A 45 11.24 4.59 -1.87
CA ASP A 45 12.63 5.04 -1.93
C ASP A 45 12.92 6.14 -0.90
N ALA A 46 12.00 7.07 -0.71
CA ALA A 46 12.13 8.11 0.31
C ALA A 46 12.10 7.51 1.73
N MET A 47 11.22 6.55 1.96
CA MET A 47 11.01 5.96 3.29
C MET A 47 12.14 5.05 3.74
N TYR A 48 12.97 4.58 2.82
CA TYR A 48 14.15 3.75 3.12
C TYR A 48 15.47 4.43 2.76
N GLY A 49 15.44 5.73 2.45
CA GLY A 49 16.62 6.53 2.17
C GLY A 49 17.24 7.15 3.42
N ASP A 50 18.05 8.18 3.19
CA ASP A 50 18.83 8.85 4.24
C ASP A 50 17.96 9.46 5.36
N LYS A 51 16.73 9.82 5.04
CA LYS A 51 15.79 10.45 5.99
C LYS A 51 14.79 9.47 6.59
N LYS A 52 15.07 8.18 6.54
CA LYS A 52 14.19 7.13 7.05
C LYS A 52 13.70 7.42 8.47
N ASP A 53 14.63 7.72 9.38
CA ASP A 53 14.29 7.95 10.79
C ASP A 53 13.48 9.24 10.97
N TYR A 54 13.79 10.26 10.17
CA TYR A 54 13.04 11.52 10.18
C TYR A 54 11.56 11.26 9.79
N TYR A 55 11.32 10.51 8.73
CA TYR A 55 9.96 10.22 8.29
C TYR A 55 9.22 9.32 9.26
N ALA A 56 9.87 8.32 9.82
CA ALA A 56 9.26 7.46 10.83
C ALA A 56 8.77 8.26 12.04
N LYS A 57 9.57 9.23 12.48
CA LYS A 57 9.20 10.13 13.59
C LYS A 57 8.09 11.10 13.18
N ALA A 58 8.21 11.72 12.00
CA ALA A 58 7.23 12.70 11.52
C ALA A 58 5.86 12.07 11.30
N LEU A 59 5.81 10.80 10.89
CA LEU A 59 4.58 10.04 10.68
C LEU A 59 4.14 9.26 11.92
N ASP A 60 4.86 9.43 13.02
CA ASP A 60 4.53 8.82 14.31
C ASP A 60 4.43 7.29 14.25
N PHE A 61 5.35 6.65 13.53
CA PHE A 61 5.39 5.19 13.53
C PHE A 61 5.73 4.66 14.92
N PRO A 62 5.06 3.60 15.37
CA PRO A 62 5.43 2.97 16.63
C PRO A 62 6.89 2.53 16.63
N GLN A 63 7.49 2.41 17.81
CA GLN A 63 8.85 1.89 17.94
C GLN A 63 8.95 0.52 17.27
N ASN A 64 10.04 0.29 16.55
CA ASN A 64 10.30 -0.94 15.77
C ASN A 64 9.37 -1.15 14.57
N TYR A 65 8.61 -0.12 14.19
CA TYR A 65 7.83 -0.16 12.95
C TYR A 65 8.54 0.59 11.85
N GLU A 66 8.29 0.16 10.62
CA GLU A 66 8.82 0.82 9.43
C GLU A 66 7.72 0.92 8.36
N PHE A 67 7.97 1.76 7.37
CA PHE A 67 7.06 1.91 6.25
C PHE A 67 6.79 0.57 5.56
N ALA A 68 5.54 0.29 5.27
CA ALA A 68 5.17 -0.89 4.50
C ALA A 68 4.59 -0.50 3.13
N ILE A 69 3.56 0.32 3.10
CA ILE A 69 2.87 0.68 1.87
C ILE A 69 2.09 1.98 2.06
N ALA A 70 1.90 2.70 0.97
CA ALA A 70 1.04 3.89 0.96
C ALA A 70 0.09 3.85 -0.23
N PHE A 71 -1.11 4.39 -0.04
CA PHE A 71 -2.03 4.57 -1.15
C PHE A 71 -2.88 5.82 -0.96
N ALA A 72 -3.25 6.42 -2.07
CA ALA A 72 -4.11 7.59 -2.10
C ALA A 72 -5.56 7.16 -2.36
N VAL A 73 -6.49 7.85 -1.73
CA VAL A 73 -7.93 7.66 -1.93
C VAL A 73 -8.56 9.02 -2.19
N GLY A 74 -9.47 9.10 -3.16
CA GLY A 74 -10.16 10.34 -3.48
C GLY A 74 -11.23 10.14 -4.53
N HIS A 75 -11.83 11.25 -4.95
CA HIS A 75 -12.81 11.20 -6.03
C HIS A 75 -12.10 10.97 -7.37
N LYS A 76 -12.67 10.10 -8.20
CA LYS A 76 -12.11 9.79 -9.52
C LYS A 76 -12.23 10.98 -10.46
N ASN A 77 -11.16 11.24 -11.19
CA ASN A 77 -11.16 12.16 -12.32
C ASN A 77 -11.09 11.45 -13.67
N THR A 78 -10.67 10.18 -13.67
CA THR A 78 -10.52 9.36 -14.88
C THR A 78 -10.98 7.94 -14.60
N GLU A 79 -11.36 7.25 -15.66
CA GLU A 79 -11.55 5.80 -15.62
C GLU A 79 -10.31 5.13 -16.23
N LYS A 80 -9.93 4.01 -15.66
CA LYS A 80 -8.80 3.22 -16.14
C LYS A 80 -9.29 1.82 -16.49
N GLU A 81 -8.86 1.33 -17.64
CA GLU A 81 -9.13 -0.04 -18.05
C GLU A 81 -8.45 -1.03 -17.09
N PRO A 82 -9.10 -2.17 -16.80
CA PRO A 82 -8.47 -3.23 -16.01
C PRO A 82 -7.18 -3.71 -16.67
N HIS A 83 -6.21 -4.11 -15.85
CA HIS A 83 -5.01 -4.77 -16.35
C HIS A 83 -5.37 -6.12 -16.96
N GLU A 84 -4.70 -6.47 -18.04
CA GLU A 84 -4.79 -7.82 -18.58
C GLU A 84 -4.15 -8.81 -17.61
N PHE A 85 -4.77 -9.97 -17.49
CA PHE A 85 -4.29 -11.04 -16.64
C PHE A 85 -4.03 -12.29 -17.49
N ASP A 86 -2.79 -12.73 -17.50
CA ASP A 86 -2.39 -13.94 -18.21
C ASP A 86 -2.62 -15.15 -17.29
N PHE A 87 -3.83 -15.69 -17.36
CA PHE A 87 -4.24 -16.81 -16.52
C PHE A 87 -3.38 -18.05 -16.77
N ASP A 88 -3.10 -18.38 -18.03
CA ASP A 88 -2.40 -19.62 -18.37
C ASP A 88 -0.98 -19.68 -17.84
N ASN A 89 -0.27 -18.54 -17.80
CA ASN A 89 1.10 -18.44 -17.27
C ASN A 89 1.16 -18.09 -15.79
N SER A 90 0.06 -17.64 -15.20
CA SER A 90 0.04 -17.16 -13.82
C SER A 90 -0.59 -18.14 -12.84
N VAL A 91 -1.38 -19.10 -13.34
CA VAL A 91 -2.11 -20.06 -12.50
C VAL A 91 -1.77 -21.47 -12.92
N SER A 92 -1.44 -22.32 -11.93
CA SER A 92 -1.17 -23.74 -12.15
C SER A 92 -2.14 -24.59 -11.33
N PHE A 93 -2.62 -25.68 -11.92
CA PHE A 93 -3.43 -26.69 -11.23
C PHE A 93 -2.59 -27.93 -11.04
N ILE A 94 -2.54 -28.44 -9.82
CA ILE A 94 -1.80 -29.65 -9.46
C ILE A 94 -2.72 -30.76 -9.02
#